data_25ebdf7d67b625bcbc7c9970e7afc590
#
_entry.id   25ebdf7d67b625bcbc7c9970e7afc590
#
_cell.length_a   1.000
_cell.length_b   1.000
_cell.length_c   1.000
_cell.angle_alpha   90.00
_cell.angle_beta   90.00
_cell.angle_gamma   90.00
#
_symmetry.space_group_name_H-M   'P 1'
#
loop_
_entity.id
_entity.type
_entity.pdbx_description
1 polymer ?
#
loop_
_entity_poly.entity_id
_entity_poly.type
_entity_poly.pdbx_seq_one_letter_code
_entity_poly.pdbx_strand_id
1 'polypeptide(L)'
;MTDIVRIFDTTLRDGEQAPGFSMTETAKLRMARALAALKVDVIEAGFAAASPGDFKAIEAIAREIDGPIICSLSRTTRGDVEASAKALSPASRKRIHVFLGTSPIHRDSKLHMSRETVLENIRASVAHARSLVDDVEFSAEDAIRTERDFLVECLSAAAAAGATTLNVPDTVGYTTPDEIFELFQFLGKHVDRPEATIFSTHCHDDLGMAVANSLAAVRGGARQIECAVNGIGERAGNCALEDVVMALKTRADAFRVTTGVDTKRIMAASHTLAQVTNSPPPRNKSIVGANAFAHEAGIHQHGVLQNPETYEIMKPEDIGLAVEGIILGKHSGRHALAARAKSLGFILEGDRLDRAFVAFKTIADEIGIVDSARLLSLLSGIDTGAPERLWKLNKVDIRSPVSANAWPVARIELEHGERGRVTDIATAPGALDAAFLAVSQMMNLPARVDQLEMQYIAVDASEPAPDGQGANVLTEITLEVDGELYAGRARGRDILPCFVSAYIDAASNAEAVRNVRAVQLAQPRAA
;
A
#
# COMPACT_ATOMS: atom_id res chain seq x y z
N MET A 1 32.35 -10.58 -2.71
CA MET A 1 30.88 -10.78 -2.82
C MET A 1 30.22 -9.67 -2.00
N THR A 2 29.17 -9.06 -2.50
CA THR A 2 28.42 -8.07 -1.71
C THR A 2 27.69 -8.80 -0.59
N ASP A 3 27.77 -8.25 0.63
CA ASP A 3 27.12 -8.81 1.81
C ASP A 3 25.58 -8.67 1.67
N ILE A 4 24.82 -9.70 2.01
CA ILE A 4 23.37 -9.77 1.75
C ILE A 4 22.61 -9.72 3.08
N VAL A 5 21.61 -8.85 3.14
CA VAL A 5 20.61 -8.80 4.22
C VAL A 5 19.35 -9.49 3.74
N ARG A 6 18.90 -10.52 4.48
CA ARG A 6 17.66 -11.23 4.22
C ARG A 6 16.46 -10.41 4.67
N ILE A 7 15.42 -10.43 3.87
CA ILE A 7 14.13 -9.80 4.19
C ILE A 7 13.15 -10.88 4.62
N PHE A 8 12.76 -10.81 5.89
CA PHE A 8 11.78 -11.67 6.53
C PHE A 8 10.47 -10.86 6.61
N ASP A 9 9.46 -11.26 5.87
CA ASP A 9 8.17 -10.57 5.87
C ASP A 9 7.21 -11.20 6.88
N THR A 10 6.71 -10.40 7.81
CA THR A 10 5.74 -10.81 8.84
C THR A 10 4.34 -10.21 8.62
N THR A 11 4.03 -9.71 7.42
CA THR A 11 2.73 -9.13 7.08
C THR A 11 1.56 -10.09 7.40
N LEU A 12 1.75 -11.39 7.15
CA LEU A 12 0.73 -12.43 7.33
C LEU A 12 0.68 -12.99 8.77
N ARG A 13 1.55 -12.54 9.67
CA ARG A 13 1.54 -12.95 11.08
C ARG A 13 1.38 -11.74 12.00
N ASP A 14 2.42 -10.91 12.20
CA ASP A 14 2.37 -9.72 13.06
C ASP A 14 1.48 -8.62 12.44
N GLY A 15 1.64 -8.40 11.15
CA GLY A 15 0.84 -7.45 10.40
C GLY A 15 -0.66 -7.70 10.52
N GLU A 16 -1.07 -8.95 10.38
CA GLU A 16 -2.48 -9.34 10.49
C GLU A 16 -3.05 -9.23 11.92
N GLN A 17 -2.20 -9.29 12.93
CA GLN A 17 -2.63 -9.19 14.33
C GLN A 17 -3.07 -7.77 14.72
N ALA A 18 -2.75 -6.78 13.90
CA ALA A 18 -3.25 -5.42 14.08
C ALA A 18 -4.79 -5.34 13.96
N PRO A 19 -5.48 -4.58 14.82
CA PRO A 19 -6.92 -4.37 14.70
C PRO A 19 -7.31 -3.84 13.32
N GLY A 20 -8.24 -4.51 12.63
CA GLY A 20 -8.69 -4.14 11.29
C GLY A 20 -7.91 -4.77 10.13
N PHE A 21 -6.86 -5.54 10.39
CA PHE A 21 -6.01 -6.15 9.35
C PHE A 21 -6.16 -7.68 9.23
N SER A 22 -7.12 -8.29 9.92
CA SER A 22 -7.38 -9.73 9.82
C SER A 22 -7.70 -10.15 8.38
N MET A 23 -7.08 -11.23 7.91
CA MET A 23 -7.20 -11.71 6.54
C MET A 23 -7.85 -13.10 6.49
N THR A 24 -8.68 -13.32 5.47
CA THR A 24 -9.18 -14.67 5.15
C THR A 24 -8.06 -15.52 4.53
N GLU A 25 -8.22 -16.84 4.50
CA GLU A 25 -7.28 -17.75 3.83
C GLU A 25 -6.98 -17.30 2.39
N THR A 26 -8.02 -16.94 1.61
CA THR A 26 -7.87 -16.44 0.24
C THR A 26 -7.08 -15.14 0.17
N ALA A 27 -7.31 -14.21 1.11
CA ALA A 27 -6.57 -12.96 1.21
C ALA A 27 -5.09 -13.20 1.56
N LYS A 28 -4.82 -14.08 2.54
CA LYS A 28 -3.46 -14.49 2.90
C LYS A 28 -2.72 -15.11 1.71
N LEU A 29 -3.37 -16.00 0.98
CA LEU A 29 -2.77 -16.65 -0.18
C LEU A 29 -2.47 -15.65 -1.31
N ARG A 30 -3.37 -14.69 -1.55
CA ARG A 30 -3.15 -13.61 -2.51
C ARG A 30 -1.95 -12.74 -2.11
N MET A 31 -1.85 -12.39 -0.83
CA MET A 31 -0.72 -11.60 -0.32
C MET A 31 0.60 -12.41 -0.38
N ALA A 32 0.58 -13.70 -0.02
CA ALA A 32 1.75 -14.58 -0.13
C ALA A 32 2.30 -14.67 -1.56
N ARG A 33 1.42 -14.71 -2.58
CA ARG A 33 1.83 -14.62 -4.00
C ARG A 33 2.54 -13.30 -4.32
N ALA A 34 2.03 -12.18 -3.79
CA ALA A 34 2.64 -10.86 -3.99
C ALA A 34 4.03 -10.79 -3.32
N LEU A 35 4.18 -11.34 -2.11
CA LEU A 35 5.45 -11.43 -1.38
C LEU A 35 6.46 -12.33 -2.10
N ALA A 36 6.02 -13.47 -2.64
CA ALA A 36 6.87 -14.34 -3.44
C ALA A 36 7.34 -13.65 -4.75
N ALA A 37 6.45 -12.91 -5.42
CA ALA A 37 6.80 -12.11 -6.60
C ALA A 37 7.75 -10.96 -6.27
N LEU A 38 7.66 -10.39 -5.05
CA LEU A 38 8.57 -9.39 -4.52
C LEU A 38 9.95 -9.97 -4.18
N LYS A 39 10.04 -11.32 -4.11
CA LYS A 39 11.26 -12.07 -3.77
C LYS A 39 11.78 -11.79 -2.37
N VAL A 40 10.90 -11.71 -1.38
CA VAL A 40 11.34 -11.75 0.02
C VAL A 40 11.99 -13.10 0.32
N ASP A 41 12.93 -13.13 1.26
CA ASP A 41 13.66 -14.37 1.59
C ASP A 41 12.81 -15.33 2.43
N VAL A 42 11.99 -14.78 3.34
CA VAL A 42 11.13 -15.53 4.26
C VAL A 42 9.74 -14.90 4.30
N ILE A 43 8.71 -15.74 4.28
CA ILE A 43 7.30 -15.36 4.52
C ILE A 43 6.86 -16.02 5.82
N GLU A 44 6.61 -15.24 6.87
CA GLU A 44 5.97 -15.72 8.08
C GLU A 44 4.46 -15.77 7.88
N ALA A 45 3.97 -16.97 7.60
CA ALA A 45 2.60 -17.18 7.09
C ALA A 45 1.52 -17.14 8.20
N GLY A 46 1.92 -17.18 9.46
CA GLY A 46 1.01 -17.12 10.60
C GLY A 46 1.51 -17.91 11.82
N PHE A 47 0.58 -18.23 12.71
CA PHE A 47 0.79 -19.00 13.93
C PHE A 47 -0.10 -20.25 13.94
N ALA A 48 0.46 -21.41 13.55
CA ALA A 48 -0.31 -22.64 13.30
C ALA A 48 -1.13 -23.13 14.50
N ALA A 49 -0.66 -22.88 15.71
CA ALA A 49 -1.35 -23.28 16.94
C ALA A 49 -2.42 -22.28 17.42
N ALA A 50 -2.53 -21.10 16.79
CA ALA A 50 -3.49 -20.07 17.20
C ALA A 50 -4.94 -20.48 16.89
N SER A 51 -5.19 -21.06 15.71
CA SER A 51 -6.51 -21.50 15.30
C SER A 51 -6.44 -22.55 14.18
N PRO A 52 -7.53 -23.35 13.99
CA PRO A 52 -7.63 -24.23 12.82
C PRO A 52 -7.61 -23.47 11.48
N GLY A 53 -8.05 -22.22 11.45
CA GLY A 53 -8.01 -21.34 10.28
C GLY A 53 -6.59 -20.96 9.91
N ASP A 54 -5.79 -20.52 10.88
CA ASP A 54 -4.37 -20.22 10.68
C ASP A 54 -3.58 -21.44 10.23
N PHE A 55 -3.84 -22.61 10.84
CA PHE A 55 -3.20 -23.84 10.41
C PHE A 55 -3.46 -24.12 8.91
N LYS A 56 -4.71 -24.03 8.47
CA LYS A 56 -5.09 -24.26 7.07
C LYS A 56 -4.48 -23.22 6.12
N ALA A 57 -4.48 -21.96 6.52
CA ALA A 57 -3.88 -20.89 5.72
C ALA A 57 -2.36 -21.11 5.53
N ILE A 58 -1.64 -21.47 6.60
CA ILE A 58 -0.21 -21.80 6.53
C ILE A 58 0.01 -23.02 5.62
N GLU A 59 -0.81 -24.08 5.77
CA GLU A 59 -0.70 -25.28 4.92
C GLU A 59 -0.95 -24.97 3.45
N ALA A 60 -1.95 -24.12 3.13
CA ALA A 60 -2.25 -23.69 1.77
C ALA A 60 -1.09 -22.89 1.16
N ILE A 61 -0.53 -21.93 1.92
CA ILE A 61 0.65 -21.16 1.50
C ILE A 61 1.85 -22.09 1.29
N ALA A 62 2.11 -23.00 2.24
CA ALA A 62 3.21 -23.96 2.18
C ALA A 62 3.13 -24.90 0.96
N ARG A 63 1.91 -25.19 0.49
CA ARG A 63 1.67 -26.05 -0.69
C ARG A 63 1.83 -25.30 -2.00
N GLU A 64 1.46 -24.03 -2.04
CA GLU A 64 1.38 -23.28 -3.28
C GLU A 64 2.61 -22.40 -3.56
N ILE A 65 3.18 -21.80 -2.51
CA ILE A 65 4.26 -20.83 -2.68
C ILE A 65 5.61 -21.52 -2.75
N ASP A 66 6.34 -21.23 -3.81
CA ASP A 66 7.71 -21.70 -4.02
C ASP A 66 8.69 -20.51 -4.13
N GLY A 67 9.95 -20.72 -3.75
CA GLY A 67 11.01 -19.72 -3.76
C GLY A 67 11.36 -19.23 -2.35
N PRO A 68 10.53 -18.42 -1.66
CA PRO A 68 10.78 -18.00 -0.28
C PRO A 68 10.78 -19.19 0.70
N ILE A 69 11.41 -19.00 1.86
CA ILE A 69 11.23 -19.90 3.01
C ILE A 69 9.86 -19.59 3.62
N ILE A 70 9.01 -20.62 3.79
CA ILE A 70 7.74 -20.47 4.49
C ILE A 70 7.96 -20.72 5.98
N CYS A 71 7.57 -19.75 6.80
CA CYS A 71 7.80 -19.74 8.23
C CYS A 71 6.49 -19.78 9.02
N SER A 72 6.47 -20.43 10.18
CA SER A 72 5.38 -20.40 11.14
C SER A 72 5.90 -20.08 12.52
N LEU A 73 5.24 -19.12 13.20
CA LEU A 73 5.53 -18.78 14.58
C LEU A 73 5.12 -19.93 15.52
N SER A 74 5.85 -20.12 16.62
CA SER A 74 5.60 -21.14 17.62
C SER A 74 6.04 -20.67 19.01
N ARG A 75 5.20 -20.89 20.02
CA ARG A 75 5.66 -20.83 21.41
C ARG A 75 6.62 -22.01 21.68
N THR A 76 7.27 -21.98 22.83
CA THR A 76 8.19 -23.04 23.27
C THR A 76 7.51 -24.36 23.63
N THR A 77 6.17 -24.47 23.52
CA THR A 77 5.47 -25.71 23.83
C THR A 77 5.63 -26.74 22.70
N ARG A 78 5.78 -28.01 23.09
CA ARG A 78 5.94 -29.11 22.14
C ARG A 78 4.80 -29.16 21.08
N GLY A 79 3.55 -28.99 21.54
CA GLY A 79 2.38 -29.04 20.67
C GLY A 79 2.37 -27.93 19.60
N ASP A 80 2.83 -26.71 19.96
CA ASP A 80 2.92 -25.59 19.01
C ASP A 80 3.98 -25.86 17.94
N VAL A 81 5.15 -26.36 18.36
CA VAL A 81 6.25 -26.71 17.44
C VAL A 81 5.81 -27.81 16.47
N GLU A 82 5.13 -28.86 16.96
CA GLU A 82 4.61 -29.96 16.13
C GLU A 82 3.49 -29.46 15.18
N ALA A 83 2.63 -28.53 15.62
CA ALA A 83 1.61 -27.93 14.77
C ALA A 83 2.24 -27.11 13.62
N SER A 84 3.27 -26.31 13.92
CA SER A 84 4.03 -25.57 12.91
C SER A 84 4.71 -26.51 11.92
N ALA A 85 5.40 -27.54 12.38
CA ALA A 85 6.05 -28.53 11.52
C ALA A 85 5.05 -29.23 10.60
N LYS A 86 3.86 -29.56 11.10
CA LYS A 86 2.80 -30.22 10.33
C LYS A 86 2.22 -29.28 9.27
N ALA A 87 1.89 -28.03 9.63
CA ALA A 87 1.36 -27.06 8.68
C ALA A 87 2.36 -26.72 7.57
N LEU A 88 3.64 -26.67 7.90
CA LEU A 88 4.74 -26.40 6.96
C LEU A 88 5.18 -27.62 6.14
N SER A 89 4.63 -28.81 6.41
CA SER A 89 5.11 -30.06 5.77
C SER A 89 5.10 -30.01 4.24
N PRO A 90 4.16 -29.34 3.54
CA PRO A 90 4.18 -29.26 2.08
C PRO A 90 5.27 -28.35 1.49
N ALA A 91 5.81 -27.40 2.29
CA ALA A 91 6.79 -26.44 1.78
C ALA A 91 8.12 -27.11 1.42
N SER A 92 8.70 -26.73 0.29
CA SER A 92 10.05 -27.15 -0.15
C SER A 92 11.14 -26.57 0.76
N ARG A 93 10.97 -25.33 1.20
CA ARG A 93 11.84 -24.61 2.15
C ARG A 93 10.99 -24.12 3.30
N LYS A 94 11.33 -24.53 4.52
CA LYS A 94 10.50 -24.27 5.70
C LYS A 94 11.33 -23.87 6.90
N ARG A 95 10.78 -23.02 7.76
CA ARG A 95 11.36 -22.55 9.01
C ARG A 95 10.33 -22.61 10.12
N ILE A 96 10.73 -23.04 11.30
CA ILE A 96 9.97 -22.85 12.54
C ILE A 96 10.59 -21.68 13.30
N HIS A 97 9.77 -20.69 13.65
CA HIS A 97 10.17 -19.52 14.41
C HIS A 97 9.68 -19.68 15.86
N VAL A 98 10.60 -20.01 16.76
CA VAL A 98 10.30 -20.20 18.18
C VAL A 98 10.57 -18.91 18.95
N PHE A 99 9.66 -18.50 19.84
CA PHE A 99 9.86 -17.31 20.66
C PHE A 99 9.59 -17.56 22.14
N LEU A 100 10.29 -16.81 22.99
CA LEU A 100 10.08 -16.78 24.44
C LEU A 100 10.48 -15.44 25.02
N GLY A 101 9.66 -14.89 25.92
CA GLY A 101 9.95 -13.65 26.65
C GLY A 101 11.14 -13.81 27.58
N THR A 102 12.13 -12.92 27.44
CA THR A 102 13.39 -13.01 28.19
C THR A 102 13.60 -11.87 29.19
N SER A 103 12.89 -10.74 29.04
CA SER A 103 13.00 -9.59 29.94
C SER A 103 12.48 -9.89 31.36
N PRO A 104 12.94 -9.17 32.39
CA PRO A 104 12.41 -9.29 33.74
C PRO A 104 10.88 -9.18 33.81
N ILE A 105 10.31 -8.19 33.09
CA ILE A 105 8.86 -7.97 33.06
C ILE A 105 8.14 -9.20 32.51
N HIS A 106 8.65 -9.80 31.44
CA HIS A 106 8.04 -11.00 30.85
C HIS A 106 8.22 -12.22 31.75
N ARG A 107 9.41 -12.42 32.33
CA ARG A 107 9.67 -13.55 33.22
C ARG A 107 8.79 -13.49 34.47
N ASP A 108 8.71 -12.32 35.12
CA ASP A 108 8.05 -12.16 36.40
C ASP A 108 6.54 -12.06 36.29
N SER A 109 6.03 -11.25 35.34
CA SER A 109 4.61 -10.89 35.26
C SER A 109 3.79 -11.73 34.28
N LYS A 110 4.41 -12.27 33.19
CA LYS A 110 3.72 -13.00 32.14
C LYS A 110 3.96 -14.52 32.23
N LEU A 111 5.20 -14.91 32.43
CA LEU A 111 5.61 -16.32 32.33
C LEU A 111 5.78 -16.99 33.69
N HIS A 112 6.08 -16.24 34.74
CA HIS A 112 6.41 -16.74 36.10
C HIS A 112 7.54 -17.77 36.06
N MET A 113 8.62 -17.46 35.31
CA MET A 113 9.78 -18.35 35.08
C MET A 113 11.06 -17.73 35.61
N SER A 114 11.92 -18.58 36.26
CA SER A 114 13.28 -18.21 36.55
C SER A 114 14.16 -18.17 35.29
N ARG A 115 15.35 -17.54 35.36
CA ARG A 115 16.32 -17.54 34.24
C ARG A 115 16.68 -18.98 33.82
N GLU A 116 16.88 -19.89 34.76
CA GLU A 116 17.20 -21.31 34.49
C GLU A 116 16.07 -21.98 33.72
N THR A 117 14.81 -21.77 34.12
CA THR A 117 13.64 -22.34 33.45
C THR A 117 13.50 -21.79 32.03
N VAL A 118 13.77 -20.49 31.82
CA VAL A 118 13.78 -19.88 30.47
C VAL A 118 14.83 -20.54 29.58
N LEU A 119 16.07 -20.73 30.08
CA LEU A 119 17.15 -21.39 29.33
C LEU A 119 16.83 -22.85 29.01
N GLU A 120 16.23 -23.60 29.96
CA GLU A 120 15.78 -24.98 29.72
C GLU A 120 14.72 -25.03 28.60
N ASN A 121 13.71 -24.16 28.64
CA ASN A 121 12.68 -24.09 27.64
C ASN A 121 13.23 -23.72 26.25
N ILE A 122 14.18 -22.77 26.17
CA ILE A 122 14.86 -22.42 24.92
C ILE A 122 15.56 -23.64 24.33
N ARG A 123 16.40 -24.30 25.12
CA ARG A 123 17.16 -25.50 24.67
C ARG A 123 16.22 -26.60 24.18
N ALA A 124 15.21 -26.92 24.97
CA ALA A 124 14.29 -28.03 24.67
C ALA A 124 13.47 -27.72 23.40
N SER A 125 12.89 -26.52 23.28
CA SER A 125 12.03 -26.16 22.17
C SER A 125 12.78 -25.98 20.83
N VAL A 126 13.95 -25.34 20.88
CA VAL A 126 14.79 -25.17 19.69
C VAL A 126 15.33 -26.51 19.20
N ALA A 127 15.85 -27.37 20.11
CA ALA A 127 16.30 -28.71 19.75
C ALA A 127 15.16 -29.57 19.17
N HIS A 128 13.94 -29.45 19.74
CA HIS A 128 12.79 -30.16 19.22
C HIS A 128 12.41 -29.64 17.82
N ALA A 129 12.33 -28.32 17.61
CA ALA A 129 12.09 -27.74 16.31
C ALA A 129 13.17 -28.18 15.29
N ARG A 130 14.43 -28.17 15.69
CA ARG A 130 15.56 -28.58 14.84
C ARG A 130 15.50 -30.07 14.44
N SER A 131 14.89 -30.91 15.27
CA SER A 131 14.68 -32.32 14.92
C SER A 131 13.58 -32.51 13.83
N LEU A 132 12.75 -31.50 13.58
CA LEU A 132 11.63 -31.53 12.62
C LEU A 132 11.93 -30.77 11.32
N VAL A 133 12.74 -29.71 11.38
CA VAL A 133 13.12 -28.89 10.22
C VAL A 133 14.59 -28.49 10.29
N ASP A 134 15.19 -28.19 9.12
CA ASP A 134 16.61 -27.81 9.03
C ASP A 134 16.87 -26.32 9.31
N ASP A 135 15.86 -25.47 9.36
CA ASP A 135 15.99 -24.05 9.58
C ASP A 135 15.09 -23.63 10.76
N VAL A 136 15.71 -23.11 11.81
CA VAL A 136 15.02 -22.69 13.05
C VAL A 136 15.47 -21.28 13.41
N GLU A 137 14.50 -20.40 13.61
CA GLU A 137 14.71 -19.07 14.16
C GLU A 137 14.29 -19.05 15.63
N PHE A 138 15.08 -18.39 16.46
CA PHE A 138 14.73 -18.13 17.85
C PHE A 138 14.66 -16.63 18.11
N SER A 139 13.50 -16.16 18.63
CA SER A 139 13.29 -14.79 19.11
C SER A 139 13.34 -14.71 20.63
N ALA A 140 14.25 -13.90 21.14
CA ALA A 140 14.25 -13.47 22.54
C ALA A 140 13.23 -12.33 22.72
N GLU A 141 11.93 -12.65 22.89
CA GLU A 141 10.88 -11.62 23.00
C GLU A 141 11.24 -10.60 24.09
N ASP A 142 11.11 -9.30 23.74
CA ASP A 142 11.50 -8.18 24.59
C ASP A 142 13.02 -8.13 24.89
N ALA A 143 13.83 -8.41 23.87
CA ALA A 143 15.29 -8.46 23.97
C ALA A 143 15.91 -7.14 24.44
N ILE A 144 15.35 -6.01 24.00
CA ILE A 144 15.88 -4.68 24.34
C ILE A 144 15.82 -4.38 25.85
N ARG A 145 14.80 -4.89 26.54
CA ARG A 145 14.65 -4.72 27.99
C ARG A 145 15.20 -5.91 28.79
N THR A 146 15.80 -6.90 28.12
CA THR A 146 16.47 -8.03 28.75
C THR A 146 17.87 -7.61 29.21
N GLU A 147 18.31 -8.10 30.39
CA GLU A 147 19.67 -7.85 30.86
C GLU A 147 20.68 -8.41 29.87
N ARG A 148 21.71 -7.63 29.51
CA ARG A 148 22.65 -7.97 28.44
C ARG A 148 23.36 -9.30 28.63
N ASP A 149 23.75 -9.63 29.86
CA ASP A 149 24.36 -10.92 30.22
C ASP A 149 23.39 -12.08 29.96
N PHE A 150 22.16 -11.95 30.42
CA PHE A 150 21.14 -12.97 30.23
C PHE A 150 20.70 -13.12 28.77
N LEU A 151 20.65 -12.03 28.02
CA LEU A 151 20.37 -12.08 26.58
C LEU A 151 21.45 -12.89 25.84
N VAL A 152 22.73 -12.68 26.18
CA VAL A 152 23.83 -13.48 25.64
C VAL A 152 23.66 -14.98 25.97
N GLU A 153 23.30 -15.31 27.23
CA GLU A 153 23.04 -16.71 27.63
C GLU A 153 21.88 -17.32 26.84
N CYS A 154 20.76 -16.59 26.65
CA CYS A 154 19.60 -17.06 25.90
C CYS A 154 19.93 -17.32 24.41
N LEU A 155 20.60 -16.39 23.76
CA LEU A 155 20.96 -16.51 22.35
C LEU A 155 22.01 -17.59 22.12
N SER A 156 23.00 -17.71 23.02
CA SER A 156 23.98 -18.78 22.95
C SER A 156 23.36 -20.17 23.19
N ALA A 157 22.39 -20.26 24.13
CA ALA A 157 21.64 -21.50 24.37
C ALA A 157 20.81 -21.92 23.15
N ALA A 158 20.17 -20.97 22.48
CA ALA A 158 19.41 -21.21 21.25
C ALA A 158 20.33 -21.65 20.09
N ALA A 159 21.48 -21.00 19.91
CA ALA A 159 22.47 -21.38 18.92
C ALA A 159 23.01 -22.78 19.13
N ALA A 160 23.38 -23.10 20.37
CA ALA A 160 23.86 -24.43 20.75
C ALA A 160 22.80 -25.53 20.57
N ALA A 161 21.51 -25.19 20.73
CA ALA A 161 20.39 -26.10 20.47
C ALA A 161 20.05 -26.26 18.98
N GLY A 162 20.69 -25.47 18.08
CA GLY A 162 20.58 -25.61 16.62
C GLY A 162 19.80 -24.51 15.91
N ALA A 163 19.53 -23.36 16.54
CA ALA A 163 18.98 -22.20 15.85
C ALA A 163 19.95 -21.69 14.78
N THR A 164 19.43 -21.43 13.58
CA THR A 164 20.17 -20.90 12.43
C THR A 164 20.08 -19.38 12.34
N THR A 165 19.08 -18.80 13.00
CA THR A 165 18.84 -17.36 13.09
C THR A 165 18.46 -16.99 14.52
N LEU A 166 19.09 -15.92 15.02
CA LEU A 166 18.89 -15.39 16.37
C LEU A 166 18.27 -13.99 16.26
N ASN A 167 16.99 -13.90 16.55
CA ASN A 167 16.27 -12.63 16.44
C ASN A 167 16.28 -11.85 17.75
N VAL A 168 16.53 -10.56 17.64
CA VAL A 168 16.64 -9.60 18.75
C VAL A 168 15.57 -8.52 18.57
N PRO A 169 14.34 -8.75 19.09
CA PRO A 169 13.23 -7.83 18.86
C PRO A 169 13.21 -6.65 19.84
N ASP A 170 12.95 -5.46 19.29
CA ASP A 170 12.41 -4.32 20.01
C ASP A 170 10.87 -4.42 20.02
N THR A 171 10.38 -5.26 20.92
CA THR A 171 8.97 -5.66 20.99
C THR A 171 8.02 -4.51 21.31
N VAL A 172 8.51 -3.43 21.93
CA VAL A 172 7.69 -2.29 22.34
C VAL A 172 8.08 -0.97 21.65
N GLY A 173 8.93 -1.04 20.62
CA GLY A 173 9.35 0.13 19.84
C GLY A 173 10.03 1.21 20.69
N TYR A 174 10.88 0.80 21.63
CA TYR A 174 11.40 1.65 22.71
C TYR A 174 12.84 2.11 22.47
N THR A 175 13.64 1.32 21.73
CA THR A 175 15.08 1.58 21.57
C THR A 175 15.37 2.72 20.58
N THR A 176 16.56 3.31 20.70
CA THR A 176 17.09 4.29 19.76
C THR A 176 18.09 3.64 18.79
N PRO A 177 18.39 4.26 17.63
CA PRO A 177 19.33 3.71 16.66
C PRO A 177 20.74 3.46 17.22
N ASP A 178 21.23 4.32 18.08
CA ASP A 178 22.57 4.14 18.68
C ASP A 178 22.57 2.97 19.67
N GLU A 179 21.55 2.85 20.51
CA GLU A 179 21.42 1.74 21.48
C GLU A 179 21.35 0.38 20.80
N ILE A 180 20.54 0.24 19.75
CA ILE A 180 20.43 -1.03 19.03
C ILE A 180 21.70 -1.35 18.25
N PHE A 181 22.37 -0.36 17.66
CA PHE A 181 23.66 -0.54 17.02
C PHE A 181 24.70 -1.10 18.00
N GLU A 182 24.82 -0.47 19.17
CA GLU A 182 25.74 -0.93 20.23
C GLU A 182 25.38 -2.32 20.75
N LEU A 183 24.10 -2.62 20.90
CA LEU A 183 23.63 -3.94 21.32
C LEU A 183 24.06 -5.01 20.31
N PHE A 184 23.83 -4.83 19.01
CA PHE A 184 24.24 -5.82 18.01
C PHE A 184 25.76 -5.99 17.94
N GLN A 185 26.53 -4.90 18.10
CA GLN A 185 28.00 -5.00 18.22
C GLN A 185 28.43 -5.79 19.46
N PHE A 186 27.74 -5.58 20.58
CA PHE A 186 27.99 -6.33 21.83
C PHE A 186 27.67 -7.81 21.66
N LEU A 187 26.49 -8.14 21.12
CA LEU A 187 26.08 -9.52 20.90
C LEU A 187 27.00 -10.25 19.91
N GLY A 188 27.45 -9.57 18.87
CA GLY A 188 28.40 -10.10 17.89
C GLY A 188 29.73 -10.56 18.50
N LYS A 189 30.13 -9.98 19.65
CA LYS A 189 31.37 -10.30 20.36
C LYS A 189 31.19 -11.34 21.46
N HIS A 190 29.99 -11.45 22.04
CA HIS A 190 29.80 -12.24 23.28
C HIS A 190 28.91 -13.47 23.09
N VAL A 191 28.05 -13.52 22.06
CA VAL A 191 27.19 -14.68 21.81
C VAL A 191 28.03 -15.80 21.16
N ASP A 192 28.08 -16.95 21.84
CA ASP A 192 28.69 -18.16 21.29
C ASP A 192 27.73 -18.80 20.27
N ARG A 193 28.14 -18.79 19.01
CA ARG A 193 27.33 -19.29 17.90
C ARG A 193 28.18 -19.77 16.72
N PRO A 194 27.68 -20.74 15.92
CA PRO A 194 28.32 -21.10 14.66
C PRO A 194 28.41 -19.88 13.72
N GLU A 195 29.46 -19.80 12.92
CA GLU A 195 29.67 -18.70 11.97
C GLU A 195 28.48 -18.53 10.97
N ALA A 196 27.85 -19.63 10.58
CA ALA A 196 26.71 -19.64 9.68
C ALA A 196 25.41 -19.13 10.33
N THR A 197 25.34 -19.03 11.66
CA THR A 197 24.16 -18.50 12.38
C THR A 197 24.18 -16.99 12.31
N ILE A 198 23.09 -16.40 11.82
CA ILE A 198 22.95 -14.94 11.63
C ILE A 198 22.11 -14.31 12.74
N PHE A 199 22.35 -13.01 12.96
CA PHE A 199 21.45 -12.19 13.76
C PHE A 199 20.34 -11.61 12.89
N SER A 200 19.14 -11.57 13.46
CA SER A 200 17.94 -10.89 12.93
C SER A 200 17.54 -9.76 13.86
N THR A 201 16.88 -8.75 13.29
CA THR A 201 16.25 -7.65 14.04
C THR A 201 14.79 -7.55 13.69
N HIS A 202 13.95 -7.26 14.69
CA HIS A 202 12.52 -6.98 14.57
C HIS A 202 12.22 -5.72 15.38
N CYS A 203 11.68 -4.67 14.77
CA CYS A 203 11.45 -3.41 15.44
C CYS A 203 10.01 -2.94 15.23
N HIS A 204 9.31 -2.67 16.34
CA HIS A 204 8.04 -1.96 16.33
C HIS A 204 8.23 -0.45 16.24
N ASP A 205 7.20 0.26 15.79
CA ASP A 205 7.28 1.67 15.39
C ASP A 205 6.64 2.64 16.39
N ASP A 206 6.51 2.25 17.65
CA ASP A 206 5.83 3.04 18.69
C ASP A 206 6.40 4.46 18.87
N LEU A 207 7.69 4.62 18.65
CA LEU A 207 8.36 5.94 18.64
C LEU A 207 8.71 6.46 17.23
N GLY A 208 8.21 5.81 16.17
CA GLY A 208 8.51 6.20 14.78
C GLY A 208 9.95 5.93 14.34
N MET A 209 10.63 4.96 14.97
CA MET A 209 12.04 4.67 14.72
C MET A 209 12.32 3.27 14.18
N ALA A 210 11.30 2.48 13.87
CA ALA A 210 11.49 1.07 13.49
C ALA A 210 12.44 0.89 12.31
N VAL A 211 12.30 1.68 11.25
CA VAL A 211 13.17 1.65 10.07
C VAL A 211 14.60 2.08 10.44
N ALA A 212 14.75 3.16 11.18
CA ALA A 212 16.06 3.66 11.60
C ALA A 212 16.79 2.65 12.51
N ASN A 213 16.05 2.02 13.44
CA ASN A 213 16.57 0.99 14.32
C ASN A 213 16.99 -0.27 13.52
N SER A 214 16.17 -0.73 12.58
CA SER A 214 16.50 -1.89 11.74
C SER A 214 17.75 -1.66 10.90
N LEU A 215 17.90 -0.45 10.32
CA LEU A 215 19.11 -0.06 9.58
C LEU A 215 20.35 0.04 10.50
N ALA A 216 20.18 0.54 11.71
CA ALA A 216 21.25 0.60 12.70
C ALA A 216 21.68 -0.82 13.17
N ALA A 217 20.73 -1.74 13.36
CA ALA A 217 21.01 -3.15 13.66
C ALA A 217 21.82 -3.82 12.53
N VAL A 218 21.49 -3.55 11.26
CA VAL A 218 22.29 -4.04 10.11
C VAL A 218 23.73 -3.52 10.17
N ARG A 219 23.92 -2.23 10.47
CA ARG A 219 25.27 -1.66 10.69
C ARG A 219 25.98 -2.31 11.88
N GLY A 220 25.23 -2.72 12.90
CA GLY A 220 25.71 -3.43 14.08
C GLY A 220 26.06 -4.89 13.84
N GLY A 221 25.62 -5.49 12.72
CA GLY A 221 25.95 -6.87 12.36
C GLY A 221 24.76 -7.80 12.10
N ALA A 222 23.52 -7.31 12.16
CA ALA A 222 22.36 -8.08 11.73
C ALA A 222 22.40 -8.38 10.22
N ARG A 223 21.93 -9.57 9.83
CA ARG A 223 21.86 -10.01 8.43
C ARG A 223 20.48 -10.53 8.03
N GLN A 224 19.49 -10.31 8.89
CA GLN A 224 18.08 -10.44 8.58
C GLN A 224 17.32 -9.27 9.21
N ILE A 225 16.30 -8.76 8.52
CA ILE A 225 15.34 -7.78 9.02
C ILE A 225 13.97 -8.39 8.93
N GLU A 226 13.25 -8.46 10.06
CA GLU A 226 11.81 -8.70 10.08
C GLU A 226 11.09 -7.39 9.86
N CYS A 227 10.18 -7.37 8.89
CA CYS A 227 9.45 -6.18 8.48
C CYS A 227 8.07 -6.57 7.91
N ALA A 228 7.21 -5.60 7.68
CA ALA A 228 5.92 -5.83 7.07
C ALA A 228 5.65 -4.83 5.94
N VAL A 229 4.91 -5.25 4.91
CA VAL A 229 4.47 -4.35 3.85
C VAL A 229 3.64 -3.21 4.45
N ASN A 230 3.90 -1.98 4.03
CA ASN A 230 3.32 -0.74 4.55
C ASN A 230 3.56 -0.51 6.06
N GLY A 231 4.40 -1.31 6.70
CA GLY A 231 4.68 -1.21 8.12
C GLY A 231 3.54 -1.64 9.03
N ILE A 232 2.56 -2.43 8.54
CA ILE A 232 1.46 -2.89 9.38
C ILE A 232 1.93 -3.80 10.52
N GLY A 233 1.23 -3.78 11.67
CA GLY A 233 1.57 -4.59 12.83
C GLY A 233 0.89 -4.09 14.10
N GLU A 234 1.18 -4.79 15.20
CA GLU A 234 0.65 -4.42 16.50
C GLU A 234 0.91 -2.95 16.85
N ARG A 235 -0.05 -2.29 17.47
CA ARG A 235 -0.02 -0.89 17.95
C ARG A 235 0.30 0.11 16.83
N ALA A 236 1.54 0.63 16.77
CA ALA A 236 1.99 1.59 15.74
C ALA A 236 2.57 0.90 14.47
N GLY A 237 2.70 -0.42 14.49
CA GLY A 237 3.18 -1.22 13.37
C GLY A 237 4.63 -1.67 13.50
N ASN A 238 5.11 -2.26 12.43
CA ASN A 238 6.45 -2.81 12.27
C ASN A 238 7.35 -1.90 11.42
N CYS A 239 8.63 -2.23 11.35
CA CYS A 239 9.50 -1.72 10.31
C CYS A 239 8.85 -1.93 8.94
N ALA A 240 8.70 -0.85 8.16
CA ALA A 240 8.11 -0.93 6.83
C ALA A 240 9.09 -1.55 5.83
N LEU A 241 8.66 -2.61 5.14
CA LEU A 241 9.48 -3.35 4.17
C LEU A 241 10.02 -2.44 3.07
N GLU A 242 9.14 -1.66 2.44
CA GLU A 242 9.49 -0.75 1.35
C GLU A 242 10.53 0.29 1.77
N ASP A 243 10.39 0.81 2.98
CA ASP A 243 11.27 1.87 3.49
C ASP A 243 12.69 1.32 3.72
N VAL A 244 12.82 0.18 4.40
CA VAL A 244 14.14 -0.40 4.69
C VAL A 244 14.82 -0.92 3.43
N VAL A 245 14.09 -1.55 2.52
CA VAL A 245 14.63 -2.06 1.25
C VAL A 245 15.11 -0.93 0.36
N MET A 246 14.31 0.13 0.21
CA MET A 246 14.69 1.28 -0.61
C MET A 246 15.80 2.11 0.04
N ALA A 247 15.87 2.21 1.37
CA ALA A 247 17.00 2.83 2.06
C ALA A 247 18.32 2.08 1.77
N LEU A 248 18.33 0.75 1.88
CA LEU A 248 19.50 -0.07 1.57
C LEU A 248 19.93 0.05 0.10
N LYS A 249 18.97 0.10 -0.83
CA LYS A 249 19.22 0.27 -2.26
C LYS A 249 19.75 1.67 -2.58
N THR A 250 19.07 2.72 -2.13
CA THR A 250 19.38 4.11 -2.46
C THR A 250 20.69 4.58 -1.80
N ARG A 251 20.98 4.08 -0.59
CA ARG A 251 22.18 4.39 0.18
C ARG A 251 23.15 3.22 0.27
N ALA A 252 23.28 2.47 -0.84
CA ALA A 252 24.27 1.38 -0.95
C ALA A 252 25.70 1.83 -0.65
N ASP A 253 26.02 3.11 -0.89
CA ASP A 253 27.27 3.77 -0.52
C ASP A 253 27.54 3.73 0.98
N ALA A 254 26.51 3.92 1.80
CA ALA A 254 26.59 3.97 3.26
C ALA A 254 26.51 2.60 3.91
N PHE A 255 25.58 1.74 3.44
CA PHE A 255 25.29 0.45 4.08
C PHE A 255 26.18 -0.69 3.57
N ARG A 256 26.63 -0.65 2.32
CA ARG A 256 27.51 -1.66 1.67
C ARG A 256 26.95 -3.09 1.72
N VAL A 257 25.65 -3.22 1.78
CA VAL A 257 24.90 -4.46 1.73
C VAL A 257 23.83 -4.39 0.64
N THR A 258 23.26 -5.54 0.26
CA THR A 258 22.16 -5.62 -0.68
C THR A 258 21.06 -6.55 -0.17
N THR A 259 19.88 -6.50 -0.79
CA THR A 259 18.80 -7.46 -0.57
C THR A 259 18.47 -8.21 -1.86
N GLY A 260 17.77 -9.35 -1.75
CA GLY A 260 17.25 -10.10 -2.90
C GLY A 260 15.94 -9.55 -3.48
N VAL A 261 15.36 -8.53 -2.85
CA VAL A 261 14.02 -8.01 -3.18
C VAL A 261 13.98 -7.38 -4.57
N ASP A 262 12.98 -7.76 -5.36
CA ASP A 262 12.64 -7.10 -6.63
C ASP A 262 11.84 -5.82 -6.35
N THR A 263 12.53 -4.72 -6.19
CA THR A 263 11.93 -3.44 -5.81
C THR A 263 10.82 -2.98 -6.75
N LYS A 264 10.85 -3.38 -8.03
CA LYS A 264 9.80 -3.05 -9.02
C LYS A 264 8.44 -3.70 -8.71
N ARG A 265 8.36 -4.55 -7.69
CA ARG A 265 7.13 -5.17 -7.21
C ARG A 265 6.59 -4.55 -5.92
N ILE A 266 7.28 -3.55 -5.35
CA ILE A 266 6.87 -2.89 -4.10
C ILE A 266 5.46 -2.31 -4.20
N MET A 267 5.17 -1.51 -5.23
CA MET A 267 3.83 -0.93 -5.40
C MET A 267 2.74 -2.00 -5.55
N ALA A 268 3.00 -3.07 -6.30
CA ALA A 268 2.04 -4.17 -6.46
C ALA A 268 1.75 -4.88 -5.13
N ALA A 269 2.75 -5.09 -4.28
CA ALA A 269 2.58 -5.68 -2.95
C ALA A 269 1.79 -4.75 -2.02
N SER A 270 2.13 -3.45 -1.99
CA SER A 270 1.41 -2.43 -1.22
C SER A 270 -0.08 -2.32 -1.63
N HIS A 271 -0.36 -2.28 -2.94
CA HIS A 271 -1.73 -2.27 -3.45
C HIS A 271 -2.48 -3.56 -3.12
N THR A 272 -1.82 -4.72 -3.22
CA THR A 272 -2.43 -6.00 -2.83
C THR A 272 -2.85 -5.98 -1.37
N LEU A 273 -1.97 -5.52 -0.47
CA LEU A 273 -2.30 -5.38 0.95
C LEU A 273 -3.47 -4.43 1.17
N ALA A 274 -3.44 -3.24 0.56
CA ALA A 274 -4.52 -2.26 0.65
C ALA A 274 -5.88 -2.84 0.21
N GLN A 275 -5.90 -3.63 -0.86
CA GLN A 275 -7.12 -4.27 -1.36
C GLN A 275 -7.64 -5.37 -0.43
N VAL A 276 -6.75 -6.24 0.09
CA VAL A 276 -7.19 -7.37 0.94
C VAL A 276 -7.59 -6.95 2.34
N THR A 277 -7.07 -5.81 2.83
CA THR A 277 -7.38 -5.25 4.15
C THR A 277 -8.36 -4.08 4.10
N ASN A 278 -8.68 -3.57 2.91
CA ASN A 278 -9.41 -2.32 2.69
C ASN A 278 -8.79 -1.13 3.46
N SER A 279 -7.46 -1.10 3.54
CA SER A 279 -6.71 -0.08 4.28
C SER A 279 -5.54 0.43 3.43
N PRO A 280 -5.75 1.47 2.60
CA PRO A 280 -4.68 2.07 1.81
C PRO A 280 -3.68 2.81 2.72
N PRO A 281 -2.41 2.86 2.33
CA PRO A 281 -1.43 3.64 3.07
C PRO A 281 -1.77 5.14 3.03
N PRO A 282 -1.38 5.92 4.07
CA PRO A 282 -1.53 7.36 4.05
C PRO A 282 -0.89 7.99 2.81
N ARG A 283 -1.50 9.05 2.27
CA ARG A 283 -0.97 9.72 1.06
C ARG A 283 0.49 10.17 1.18
N ASN A 284 0.93 10.53 2.36
CA ASN A 284 2.30 10.96 2.68
C ASN A 284 3.21 9.81 3.19
N LYS A 285 2.77 8.54 3.09
CA LYS A 285 3.64 7.41 3.42
C LYS A 285 4.87 7.44 2.51
N SER A 286 6.04 7.25 3.10
CA SER A 286 7.28 7.11 2.35
C SER A 286 7.17 5.98 1.31
N ILE A 287 7.83 6.13 0.19
CA ILE A 287 7.96 5.18 -0.92
C ILE A 287 6.62 4.91 -1.63
N VAL A 288 5.56 4.44 -0.94
CA VAL A 288 4.33 3.93 -1.56
C VAL A 288 3.13 4.86 -1.46
N GLY A 289 3.23 5.94 -0.70
CA GLY A 289 2.15 6.92 -0.59
C GLY A 289 1.91 7.68 -1.90
N ALA A 290 0.68 8.05 -2.16
CA ALA A 290 0.29 8.77 -3.38
C ALA A 290 1.05 10.10 -3.61
N ASN A 291 1.61 10.68 -2.53
CA ASN A 291 2.38 11.92 -2.61
C ASN A 291 3.91 11.68 -2.70
N ALA A 292 4.39 10.43 -2.62
CA ALA A 292 5.82 10.14 -2.52
C ALA A 292 6.64 10.67 -3.72
N PHE A 293 6.02 10.77 -4.90
CA PHE A 293 6.63 11.29 -6.12
C PHE A 293 5.83 12.47 -6.70
N ALA A 294 5.01 13.13 -5.89
CA ALA A 294 4.17 14.23 -6.31
C ALA A 294 4.78 15.58 -5.91
N HIS A 295 4.91 16.47 -6.86
CA HIS A 295 5.36 17.84 -6.64
C HIS A 295 4.26 18.83 -7.02
N GLU A 296 3.70 19.56 -6.06
CA GLU A 296 2.67 20.57 -6.30
C GLU A 296 3.24 21.99 -6.32
N ALA A 297 4.25 22.27 -5.49
CA ALA A 297 4.86 23.60 -5.40
C ALA A 297 5.62 23.96 -6.69
N GLY A 298 5.31 25.13 -7.26
CA GLY A 298 5.89 25.58 -8.54
C GLY A 298 7.44 25.62 -8.55
N ILE A 299 8.08 25.92 -7.41
CA ILE A 299 9.54 25.92 -7.28
C ILE A 299 10.08 24.48 -7.42
N HIS A 300 9.45 23.50 -6.77
CA HIS A 300 9.83 22.08 -6.86
C HIS A 300 9.60 21.56 -8.28
N GLN A 301 8.43 21.83 -8.87
CA GLN A 301 8.13 21.44 -10.25
C GLN A 301 9.15 22.01 -11.24
N HIS A 302 9.54 23.27 -11.08
CA HIS A 302 10.57 23.87 -11.93
C HIS A 302 11.93 23.16 -11.79
N GLY A 303 12.34 22.84 -10.55
CA GLY A 303 13.58 22.12 -10.29
C GLY A 303 13.59 20.73 -10.93
N VAL A 304 12.53 19.94 -10.69
CA VAL A 304 12.38 18.58 -11.26
C VAL A 304 12.38 18.59 -12.79
N LEU A 305 11.73 19.59 -13.41
CA LEU A 305 11.75 19.76 -14.88
C LEU A 305 13.14 20.06 -15.45
N GLN A 306 14.01 20.74 -14.68
CA GLN A 306 15.39 21.00 -15.10
C GLN A 306 16.27 19.77 -14.86
N ASN A 307 16.19 19.17 -13.68
CA ASN A 307 16.85 17.93 -13.31
C ASN A 307 16.09 17.26 -12.15
N PRO A 308 15.52 16.05 -12.35
CA PRO A 308 14.81 15.32 -11.30
C PRO A 308 15.64 15.18 -10.00
N GLU A 309 16.95 15.01 -10.09
CA GLU A 309 17.84 14.84 -8.93
C GLU A 309 17.86 16.06 -7.98
N THR A 310 17.27 17.20 -8.38
CA THR A 310 17.17 18.37 -7.49
C THR A 310 16.27 18.11 -6.28
N TYR A 311 15.26 17.20 -6.42
CA TYR A 311 14.29 16.87 -5.38
C TYR A 311 13.97 15.39 -5.27
N GLU A 312 14.49 14.53 -6.15
CA GLU A 312 14.21 13.10 -6.18
C GLU A 312 15.49 12.29 -5.95
N ILE A 313 15.45 11.39 -4.96
CA ILE A 313 16.55 10.47 -4.62
C ILE A 313 16.36 9.08 -5.21
N MET A 314 15.20 8.81 -5.80
CA MET A 314 14.82 7.55 -6.45
C MET A 314 13.80 7.85 -7.54
N LYS A 315 13.64 6.93 -8.48
CA LYS A 315 12.67 7.06 -9.57
C LYS A 315 11.41 6.24 -9.27
N PRO A 316 10.22 6.69 -9.72
CA PRO A 316 8.99 5.92 -9.58
C PRO A 316 9.09 4.49 -10.14
N GLU A 317 9.78 4.32 -11.26
CA GLU A 317 9.98 3.01 -11.90
C GLU A 317 10.81 2.04 -11.04
N ASP A 318 11.62 2.57 -10.10
CA ASP A 318 12.42 1.76 -9.18
C ASP A 318 11.56 0.92 -8.24
N ILE A 319 10.32 1.36 -7.98
CA ILE A 319 9.33 0.68 -7.15
C ILE A 319 8.16 0.08 -7.94
N GLY A 320 8.23 0.16 -9.28
CA GLY A 320 7.18 -0.34 -10.17
C GLY A 320 5.97 0.58 -10.31
N LEU A 321 6.13 1.88 -10.01
CA LEU A 321 5.10 2.89 -10.23
C LEU A 321 5.27 3.48 -11.63
N ALA A 322 4.26 3.34 -12.48
CA ALA A 322 4.16 4.10 -13.72
C ALA A 322 3.63 5.50 -13.38
N VAL A 323 4.47 6.52 -13.51
CA VAL A 323 4.05 7.89 -13.23
C VAL A 323 3.62 8.59 -14.52
N GLU A 324 2.41 9.05 -14.55
CA GLU A 324 1.98 10.05 -15.52
C GLU A 324 2.43 11.44 -15.06
N GLY A 325 3.64 11.82 -15.34
CA GLY A 325 4.14 13.18 -15.35
C GLY A 325 3.71 14.11 -14.19
N ILE A 326 3.70 15.40 -14.45
CA ILE A 326 3.44 16.48 -13.50
C ILE A 326 1.99 16.46 -13.01
N ILE A 327 1.77 16.37 -11.70
CA ILE A 327 0.46 16.60 -11.09
C ILE A 327 0.21 18.10 -11.03
N LEU A 328 -0.91 18.53 -11.64
CA LEU A 328 -1.32 19.93 -11.64
C LEU A 328 -2.33 20.20 -10.52
N GLY A 329 -2.05 21.22 -9.70
CA GLY A 329 -2.90 21.66 -8.60
C GLY A 329 -2.86 23.17 -8.42
N LYS A 330 -3.54 23.69 -7.38
CA LYS A 330 -3.67 25.14 -7.16
C LYS A 330 -2.33 25.87 -6.99
N HIS A 331 -1.26 25.17 -6.61
CA HIS A 331 0.08 25.75 -6.44
C HIS A 331 0.95 25.63 -7.70
N SER A 332 0.49 24.91 -8.73
CA SER A 332 1.23 24.75 -9.98
C SER A 332 1.34 26.04 -10.76
N GLY A 333 2.54 26.28 -11.33
CA GLY A 333 2.88 27.45 -12.10
C GLY A 333 2.61 27.28 -13.62
N ARG A 334 2.77 28.38 -14.40
CA ARG A 334 2.60 28.40 -15.86
C ARG A 334 3.50 27.40 -16.59
N HIS A 335 4.74 27.21 -16.12
CA HIS A 335 5.68 26.26 -16.74
C HIS A 335 5.21 24.81 -16.59
N ALA A 336 4.67 24.44 -15.42
CA ALA A 336 4.12 23.09 -15.19
C ALA A 336 2.89 22.84 -16.06
N LEU A 337 1.99 23.82 -16.18
CA LEU A 337 0.83 23.75 -17.07
C LEU A 337 1.28 23.58 -18.53
N ALA A 338 2.22 24.40 -19.00
CA ALA A 338 2.73 24.33 -20.37
C ALA A 338 3.44 23.00 -20.66
N ALA A 339 4.24 22.50 -19.73
CA ALA A 339 4.93 21.21 -19.84
C ALA A 339 3.93 20.04 -19.92
N ARG A 340 2.90 20.05 -19.05
CA ARG A 340 1.86 19.01 -19.07
C ARG A 340 1.00 19.09 -20.32
N ALA A 341 0.60 20.29 -20.75
CA ALA A 341 -0.11 20.50 -22.02
C ALA A 341 0.69 19.96 -23.20
N LYS A 342 2.00 20.22 -23.23
CA LYS A 342 2.91 19.70 -24.28
C LYS A 342 2.96 18.18 -24.30
N SER A 343 2.99 17.52 -23.14
CA SER A 343 2.95 16.03 -23.06
C SER A 343 1.61 15.46 -23.58
N LEU A 344 0.56 16.26 -23.54
CA LEU A 344 -0.77 15.92 -24.07
C LEU A 344 -0.98 16.37 -25.54
N GLY A 345 0.07 16.89 -26.20
CA GLY A 345 0.04 17.31 -27.59
C GLY A 345 -0.38 18.76 -27.84
N PHE A 346 -0.51 19.60 -26.79
CA PHE A 346 -0.88 21.01 -26.90
C PHE A 346 0.32 21.93 -26.70
N ILE A 347 0.51 22.90 -27.59
CA ILE A 347 1.51 23.96 -27.43
C ILE A 347 0.83 25.20 -26.90
N LEU A 348 1.20 25.63 -25.68
CA LEU A 348 0.68 26.82 -25.01
C LEU A 348 1.78 27.89 -24.96
N GLU A 349 1.57 28.99 -25.64
CA GLU A 349 2.47 30.15 -25.68
C GLU A 349 1.69 31.45 -25.65
N GLY A 350 2.31 32.55 -25.17
CA GLY A 350 1.72 33.89 -25.15
C GLY A 350 0.31 33.94 -24.54
N ASP A 351 -0.59 34.68 -25.16
CA ASP A 351 -1.99 34.90 -24.70
C ASP A 351 -2.78 33.58 -24.51
N ARG A 352 -2.42 32.52 -25.26
CA ARG A 352 -3.07 31.20 -25.14
C ARG A 352 -2.70 30.55 -23.82
N LEU A 353 -1.42 30.64 -23.42
CA LEU A 353 -0.97 30.14 -22.12
C LEU A 353 -1.61 30.93 -20.98
N ASP A 354 -1.73 32.24 -21.11
CA ASP A 354 -2.33 33.09 -20.08
C ASP A 354 -3.81 32.76 -19.86
N ARG A 355 -4.60 32.61 -20.94
CA ARG A 355 -6.01 32.19 -20.84
C ARG A 355 -6.15 30.79 -20.24
N ALA A 356 -5.33 29.84 -20.71
CA ALA A 356 -5.31 28.49 -20.16
C ALA A 356 -4.97 28.49 -18.68
N PHE A 357 -4.01 29.32 -18.28
CA PHE A 357 -3.59 29.40 -16.90
C PHE A 357 -4.67 29.99 -15.98
N VAL A 358 -5.39 31.02 -16.41
CA VAL A 358 -6.51 31.58 -15.63
C VAL A 358 -7.61 30.54 -15.44
N ALA A 359 -8.05 29.88 -16.51
CA ALA A 359 -9.07 28.86 -16.46
C ALA A 359 -8.64 27.65 -15.62
N PHE A 360 -7.39 27.21 -15.79
CA PHE A 360 -6.78 26.16 -14.95
C PHE A 360 -6.81 26.52 -13.45
N LYS A 361 -6.44 27.76 -13.08
CA LYS A 361 -6.46 28.20 -11.69
C LYS A 361 -7.86 28.19 -11.09
N THR A 362 -8.87 28.61 -11.83
CA THR A 362 -10.27 28.56 -11.39
C THR A 362 -10.68 27.12 -11.05
N ILE A 363 -10.40 26.18 -11.95
CA ILE A 363 -10.70 24.76 -11.71
C ILE A 363 -9.88 24.22 -10.53
N ALA A 364 -8.58 24.51 -10.48
CA ALA A 364 -7.69 24.02 -9.43
C ALA A 364 -8.08 24.54 -8.03
N ASP A 365 -8.61 25.76 -7.93
CA ASP A 365 -9.10 26.31 -6.66
C ASP A 365 -10.38 25.60 -6.18
N GLU A 366 -11.23 25.12 -7.10
CA GLU A 366 -12.46 24.39 -6.77
C GLU A 366 -12.21 22.93 -6.38
N ILE A 367 -11.33 22.23 -7.10
CA ILE A 367 -11.19 20.77 -6.99
C ILE A 367 -9.83 20.28 -6.45
N GLY A 368 -8.86 21.18 -6.29
CA GLY A 368 -7.50 20.90 -5.81
C GLY A 368 -6.60 20.37 -6.92
N ILE A 369 -6.75 19.11 -7.33
CA ILE A 369 -5.92 18.47 -8.35
C ILE A 369 -6.67 18.43 -9.68
N VAL A 370 -6.00 18.84 -10.77
CA VAL A 370 -6.50 18.78 -12.15
C VAL A 370 -5.81 17.63 -12.87
N ASP A 371 -6.54 16.55 -13.12
CA ASP A 371 -6.06 15.40 -13.87
C ASP A 371 -5.92 15.70 -15.38
N SER A 372 -5.31 14.77 -16.11
CA SER A 372 -5.05 14.92 -17.55
C SER A 372 -6.33 15.04 -18.37
N ALA A 373 -7.39 14.35 -17.99
CA ALA A 373 -8.65 14.37 -18.73
C ALA A 373 -9.34 15.72 -18.59
N ARG A 374 -9.34 16.31 -17.39
CA ARG A 374 -9.85 17.67 -17.16
C ARG A 374 -9.02 18.73 -17.84
N LEU A 375 -7.69 18.56 -17.80
CA LEU A 375 -6.81 19.47 -18.52
C LEU A 375 -7.07 19.42 -20.03
N LEU A 376 -7.25 18.23 -20.60
CA LEU A 376 -7.60 18.08 -22.02
C LEU A 376 -8.93 18.73 -22.36
N SER A 377 -9.96 18.55 -21.52
CA SER A 377 -11.25 19.21 -21.68
C SER A 377 -11.11 20.74 -21.68
N LEU A 378 -10.38 21.28 -20.70
CA LEU A 378 -10.10 22.72 -20.60
C LEU A 378 -9.35 23.24 -21.84
N LEU A 379 -8.28 22.55 -22.27
CA LEU A 379 -7.47 22.98 -23.41
C LEU A 379 -8.28 22.92 -24.72
N SER A 380 -9.09 21.88 -24.90
CA SER A 380 -9.98 21.77 -26.06
C SER A 380 -11.03 22.89 -26.09
N GLY A 381 -11.61 23.24 -24.94
CA GLY A 381 -12.57 24.34 -24.82
C GLY A 381 -11.96 25.71 -25.16
N ILE A 382 -10.71 25.96 -24.81
CA ILE A 382 -9.98 27.19 -25.14
C ILE A 382 -9.78 27.32 -26.67
N ASP A 383 -9.52 26.22 -27.35
CA ASP A 383 -9.27 26.22 -28.81
C ASP A 383 -10.57 26.27 -29.63
N THR A 384 -11.60 25.61 -29.17
CA THR A 384 -12.86 25.47 -29.92
C THR A 384 -13.93 26.46 -29.49
N GLY A 385 -13.77 27.14 -28.36
CA GLY A 385 -14.80 27.97 -27.74
C GLY A 385 -16.00 27.16 -27.22
N ALA A 386 -15.89 25.84 -27.15
CA ALA A 386 -16.94 24.96 -26.67
C ALA A 386 -17.13 25.09 -25.14
N PRO A 387 -18.34 24.92 -24.60
CA PRO A 387 -18.61 24.97 -23.18
C PRO A 387 -17.88 23.83 -22.46
N GLU A 388 -17.43 24.12 -21.24
CA GLU A 388 -16.57 23.26 -20.40
C GLU A 388 -17.19 21.89 -20.04
N ARG A 389 -18.53 21.78 -20.08
CA ARG A 389 -19.29 20.54 -19.88
C ARG A 389 -20.34 20.39 -20.97
N LEU A 390 -20.16 19.39 -21.83
CA LEU A 390 -21.11 19.07 -22.89
C LEU A 390 -22.40 18.48 -22.34
N TRP A 391 -22.34 17.73 -21.22
CA TRP A 391 -23.48 17.04 -20.64
C TRP A 391 -23.81 17.55 -19.22
N LYS A 392 -25.10 17.79 -18.98
CA LYS A 392 -25.64 18.21 -17.70
C LYS A 392 -26.76 17.27 -17.27
N LEU A 393 -26.73 16.83 -16.01
CA LEU A 393 -27.80 16.06 -15.42
C LEU A 393 -29.00 16.95 -15.11
N ASN A 394 -30.16 16.66 -15.73
CA ASN A 394 -31.41 17.37 -15.49
C ASN A 394 -32.31 16.61 -14.52
N LYS A 395 -32.42 15.28 -14.67
CA LYS A 395 -33.31 14.49 -13.84
C LYS A 395 -32.80 13.05 -13.64
N VAL A 396 -32.97 12.58 -12.41
CA VAL A 396 -32.77 11.17 -12.01
C VAL A 396 -34.06 10.68 -11.37
N ASP A 397 -34.61 9.56 -11.87
CA ASP A 397 -35.73 8.83 -11.27
C ASP A 397 -35.32 7.35 -11.23
N ILE A 398 -35.01 6.85 -10.04
CA ILE A 398 -34.57 5.47 -9.82
C ILE A 398 -35.60 4.77 -8.93
N ARG A 399 -36.14 3.66 -9.42
CA ARG A 399 -37.10 2.81 -8.68
C ARG A 399 -36.47 1.46 -8.42
N SER A 400 -36.25 1.18 -7.15
CA SER A 400 -35.72 -0.10 -6.68
C SER A 400 -36.86 -0.92 -6.07
N PRO A 401 -37.34 -1.95 -6.74
CA PRO A 401 -38.37 -2.82 -6.17
C PRO A 401 -37.78 -3.66 -5.03
N VAL A 402 -38.55 -3.86 -3.96
CA VAL A 402 -38.17 -4.73 -2.82
C VAL A 402 -38.30 -6.23 -3.13
N SER A 403 -38.81 -6.57 -4.31
CA SER A 403 -39.04 -7.95 -4.73
C SER A 403 -37.78 -8.61 -5.31
N ALA A 404 -37.47 -9.84 -4.89
CA ALA A 404 -36.29 -10.58 -5.35
C ALA A 404 -36.24 -10.88 -6.86
N ASN A 405 -37.36 -10.71 -7.60
CA ASN A 405 -37.49 -11.07 -9.01
C ASN A 405 -37.62 -9.82 -9.93
N ALA A 406 -37.49 -8.62 -9.42
CA ALA A 406 -37.59 -7.40 -10.22
C ALA A 406 -36.34 -6.56 -10.10
N TRP A 407 -35.78 -6.17 -11.21
CA TRP A 407 -34.59 -5.30 -11.26
C TRP A 407 -34.95 -3.82 -11.08
N PRO A 408 -34.05 -3.03 -10.49
CA PRO A 408 -34.15 -1.59 -10.49
C PRO A 408 -34.29 -1.01 -11.90
N VAL A 409 -35.07 0.07 -11.98
CA VAL A 409 -35.28 0.85 -13.22
C VAL A 409 -34.77 2.25 -12.97
N ALA A 410 -33.89 2.75 -13.82
CA ALA A 410 -33.44 4.14 -13.80
C ALA A 410 -33.91 4.85 -15.06
N ARG A 411 -34.54 6.03 -14.87
CA ARG A 411 -34.84 6.99 -15.93
C ARG A 411 -33.96 8.23 -15.72
N ILE A 412 -33.08 8.49 -16.66
CA ILE A 412 -32.14 9.60 -16.63
C ILE A 412 -32.45 10.58 -17.74
N GLU A 413 -32.46 11.87 -17.42
CA GLU A 413 -32.55 12.95 -18.40
C GLU A 413 -31.28 13.80 -18.38
N LEU A 414 -30.59 13.87 -19.50
CA LEU A 414 -29.39 14.67 -19.72
C LEU A 414 -29.69 15.83 -20.67
N GLU A 415 -28.96 16.93 -20.52
CA GLU A 415 -28.95 18.05 -21.45
C GLU A 415 -27.56 18.15 -22.10
N HIS A 416 -27.53 18.21 -23.43
CA HIS A 416 -26.31 18.39 -24.21
C HIS A 416 -26.43 19.68 -25.06
N GLY A 417 -25.34 20.46 -25.11
CA GLY A 417 -25.37 21.77 -25.77
C GLY A 417 -25.85 21.73 -27.22
N GLU A 418 -25.50 20.72 -27.99
CA GLU A 418 -25.89 20.56 -29.40
C GLU A 418 -27.08 19.63 -29.62
N ARG A 419 -27.22 18.58 -28.77
CA ARG A 419 -28.27 17.55 -28.94
C ARG A 419 -29.57 17.86 -28.18
N GLY A 420 -29.56 18.91 -27.35
CA GLY A 420 -30.68 19.25 -26.48
C GLY A 420 -30.89 18.22 -25.36
N ARG A 421 -32.15 18.03 -24.95
CA ARG A 421 -32.51 17.08 -23.89
C ARG A 421 -32.66 15.67 -24.44
N VAL A 422 -31.98 14.75 -23.82
CA VAL A 422 -32.03 13.31 -24.13
C VAL A 422 -32.47 12.55 -22.87
N THR A 423 -33.37 11.61 -23.03
CA THR A 423 -33.86 10.75 -21.92
C THR A 423 -33.71 9.29 -22.30
N ASP A 424 -33.18 8.50 -21.39
CA ASP A 424 -33.14 7.05 -21.54
C ASP A 424 -33.58 6.32 -20.25
N ILE A 425 -34.00 5.05 -20.42
CA ILE A 425 -34.48 4.19 -19.34
C ILE A 425 -33.78 2.86 -19.45
N ALA A 426 -33.09 2.47 -18.37
CA ALA A 426 -32.39 1.19 -18.30
C ALA A 426 -32.78 0.41 -17.05
N THR A 427 -32.58 -0.91 -17.13
CA THR A 427 -32.77 -1.86 -16.02
C THR A 427 -31.49 -2.66 -15.82
N ALA A 428 -31.08 -2.86 -14.56
CA ALA A 428 -29.91 -3.65 -14.20
C ALA A 428 -30.08 -4.24 -12.80
N PRO A 429 -29.22 -5.21 -12.39
CA PRO A 429 -29.29 -5.84 -11.06
C PRO A 429 -29.15 -4.86 -9.89
N GLY A 430 -28.40 -3.75 -10.05
CA GLY A 430 -28.21 -2.67 -9.09
C GLY A 430 -28.84 -1.34 -9.53
N ALA A 431 -29.24 -0.51 -8.57
CA ALA A 431 -29.84 0.80 -8.81
C ALA A 431 -28.89 1.77 -9.55
N LEU A 432 -27.62 1.79 -9.14
CA LEU A 432 -26.58 2.56 -9.80
C LEU A 432 -26.22 1.98 -11.17
N ASP A 433 -26.16 0.64 -11.28
CA ASP A 433 -25.87 -0.02 -12.56
C ASP A 433 -26.91 0.36 -13.63
N ALA A 434 -28.20 0.40 -13.26
CA ALA A 434 -29.27 0.84 -14.15
C ALA A 434 -29.10 2.31 -14.59
N ALA A 435 -28.71 3.19 -13.65
CA ALA A 435 -28.47 4.61 -13.96
C ALA A 435 -27.24 4.79 -14.86
N PHE A 436 -26.15 4.12 -14.57
CA PHE A 436 -24.92 4.18 -15.36
C PHE A 436 -25.12 3.62 -16.78
N LEU A 437 -25.89 2.55 -16.90
CA LEU A 437 -26.23 1.99 -18.20
C LEU A 437 -27.03 2.98 -19.05
N ALA A 438 -28.02 3.66 -18.48
CA ALA A 438 -28.79 4.67 -19.19
C ALA A 438 -27.89 5.84 -19.66
N VAL A 439 -26.99 6.34 -18.80
CA VAL A 439 -26.03 7.39 -19.17
C VAL A 439 -25.09 6.92 -20.28
N SER A 440 -24.52 5.70 -20.14
CA SER A 440 -23.59 5.10 -21.11
C SER A 440 -24.21 4.98 -22.51
N GLN A 441 -25.47 4.58 -22.58
CA GLN A 441 -26.25 4.48 -23.83
C GLN A 441 -26.45 5.85 -24.48
N MET A 442 -26.88 6.85 -23.71
CA MET A 442 -27.07 8.23 -24.24
C MET A 442 -25.77 8.86 -24.75
N MET A 443 -24.66 8.60 -24.07
CA MET A 443 -23.34 9.13 -24.45
C MET A 443 -22.62 8.28 -25.50
N ASN A 444 -23.14 7.10 -25.84
CA ASN A 444 -22.53 6.12 -26.73
C ASN A 444 -21.09 5.77 -26.30
N LEU A 445 -20.90 5.54 -24.99
CA LEU A 445 -19.61 5.26 -24.37
C LEU A 445 -19.61 3.86 -23.76
N PRO A 446 -18.80 2.92 -24.25
CA PRO A 446 -18.63 1.60 -23.63
C PRO A 446 -17.75 1.75 -22.39
N ALA A 447 -18.32 2.30 -21.31
CA ALA A 447 -17.61 2.55 -20.07
C ALA A 447 -17.84 1.42 -19.07
N ARG A 448 -16.81 1.03 -18.35
CA ARG A 448 -16.84 0.12 -17.21
C ARG A 448 -16.44 0.90 -15.95
N VAL A 449 -17.18 0.74 -14.88
CA VAL A 449 -16.78 1.30 -13.57
C VAL A 449 -15.63 0.47 -13.03
N ASP A 450 -14.49 1.12 -12.80
CA ASP A 450 -13.30 0.51 -12.19
C ASP A 450 -13.31 0.72 -10.67
N GLN A 451 -13.61 1.95 -10.21
CA GLN A 451 -13.61 2.29 -8.80
C GLN A 451 -14.75 3.24 -8.44
N LEU A 452 -15.34 3.03 -7.26
CA LEU A 452 -16.36 3.87 -6.65
C LEU A 452 -15.91 4.27 -5.26
N GLU A 453 -15.83 5.57 -4.99
CA GLU A 453 -15.52 6.10 -3.66
C GLU A 453 -16.58 7.11 -3.21
N MET A 454 -16.86 7.13 -1.90
CA MET A 454 -17.77 8.09 -1.28
C MET A 454 -17.18 8.59 0.02
N GLN A 455 -17.20 9.91 0.22
CA GLN A 455 -16.82 10.56 1.46
C GLN A 455 -17.94 11.46 1.96
N TYR A 456 -18.29 11.35 3.24
CA TYR A 456 -19.15 12.34 3.89
C TYR A 456 -18.31 13.56 4.26
N ILE A 457 -18.72 14.73 3.75
CA ILE A 457 -18.09 16.02 4.08
C ILE A 457 -18.99 16.74 5.07
N ALA A 458 -18.44 17.15 6.21
CA ALA A 458 -19.16 18.01 7.15
C ALA A 458 -19.61 19.30 6.45
N VAL A 459 -20.84 19.69 6.65
CA VAL A 459 -21.35 20.98 6.15
C VAL A 459 -20.58 22.07 6.86
N ASP A 460 -20.05 23.04 6.13
CA ASP A 460 -19.47 24.24 6.70
C ASP A 460 -20.56 24.96 7.52
N ALA A 461 -20.22 25.34 8.76
CA ALA A 461 -21.14 25.98 9.72
C ALA A 461 -21.72 27.33 9.20
N SER A 462 -21.22 27.86 8.09
CA SER A 462 -21.69 29.07 7.43
C SER A 462 -22.96 28.89 6.60
N GLU A 463 -23.36 27.65 6.25
CA GLU A 463 -24.63 27.35 5.57
C GLU A 463 -25.47 26.40 6.44
N PRO A 464 -26.28 26.90 7.37
CA PRO A 464 -27.16 26.04 8.17
C PRO A 464 -28.19 25.37 7.27
N ALA A 465 -28.21 24.03 7.28
CA ALA A 465 -29.32 23.29 6.70
C ALA A 465 -30.61 23.69 7.40
N PRO A 466 -31.71 23.91 6.67
CA PRO A 466 -32.98 24.36 7.25
C PRO A 466 -33.53 23.45 8.37
N ASP A 467 -33.04 22.23 8.49
CA ASP A 467 -33.53 21.14 9.36
C ASP A 467 -32.43 20.39 10.17
N GLY A 468 -31.20 20.91 10.21
CA GLY A 468 -30.15 20.36 11.11
C GLY A 468 -29.60 18.98 10.75
N GLN A 469 -29.94 18.38 9.61
CA GLN A 469 -29.52 17.03 9.19
C GLN A 469 -28.98 17.00 7.76
N GLY A 470 -27.92 17.71 7.46
CA GLY A 470 -27.41 17.74 6.09
C GLY A 470 -25.92 17.55 5.97
N ALA A 471 -25.41 16.32 5.91
CA ALA A 471 -24.07 16.08 5.41
C ALA A 471 -24.06 16.22 3.89
N ASN A 472 -23.10 16.95 3.31
CA ASN A 472 -22.79 16.86 1.90
C ASN A 472 -22.01 15.57 1.63
N VAL A 473 -22.27 14.96 0.49
CA VAL A 473 -21.57 13.78 0.00
C VAL A 473 -20.64 14.22 -1.12
N LEU A 474 -19.38 13.86 -1.05
CA LEU A 474 -18.45 13.87 -2.17
C LEU A 474 -18.38 12.46 -2.74
N THR A 475 -18.67 12.30 -4.01
CA THR A 475 -18.53 11.02 -4.71
C THR A 475 -17.43 11.13 -5.76
N GLU A 476 -16.63 10.09 -5.87
CA GLU A 476 -15.61 9.94 -6.89
C GLU A 476 -15.82 8.62 -7.62
N ILE A 477 -15.78 8.65 -8.95
CA ILE A 477 -15.90 7.46 -9.81
C ILE A 477 -14.72 7.44 -10.77
N THR A 478 -14.11 6.28 -10.93
CA THR A 478 -13.16 6.02 -11.99
C THR A 478 -13.78 5.08 -13.01
N LEU A 479 -13.78 5.48 -14.28
CA LEU A 479 -14.26 4.70 -15.41
C LEU A 479 -13.09 4.22 -16.25
N GLU A 480 -13.14 2.96 -16.69
CA GLU A 480 -12.29 2.45 -17.76
C GLU A 480 -13.02 2.60 -19.11
N VAL A 481 -12.42 3.34 -20.02
CA VAL A 481 -12.91 3.53 -21.41
C VAL A 481 -11.76 3.33 -22.37
N ASP A 482 -11.89 2.39 -23.31
CA ASP A 482 -10.84 2.05 -24.29
C ASP A 482 -9.47 1.67 -23.66
N GLY A 483 -9.50 1.11 -22.44
CA GLY A 483 -8.30 0.71 -21.69
C GLY A 483 -7.62 1.85 -20.92
N GLU A 484 -8.22 3.02 -20.85
CA GLU A 484 -7.74 4.18 -20.08
C GLU A 484 -8.71 4.53 -18.95
N LEU A 485 -8.17 5.09 -17.84
CA LEU A 485 -8.94 5.43 -16.66
C LEU A 485 -9.28 6.93 -16.63
N TYR A 486 -10.56 7.23 -16.35
CA TYR A 486 -11.09 8.60 -16.29
C TYR A 486 -11.81 8.80 -14.96
N ALA A 487 -11.36 9.77 -14.18
CA ALA A 487 -11.99 10.13 -12.91
C ALA A 487 -13.09 11.19 -13.12
N GLY A 488 -14.17 11.06 -12.34
CA GLY A 488 -15.22 12.06 -12.24
C GLY A 488 -15.66 12.26 -10.80
N ARG A 489 -16.05 13.50 -10.46
CA ARG A 489 -16.43 13.91 -9.11
C ARG A 489 -17.74 14.68 -9.10
N ALA A 490 -18.51 14.46 -8.05
CA ALA A 490 -19.69 15.29 -7.79
C ALA A 490 -19.89 15.52 -6.28
N ARG A 491 -20.49 16.65 -5.95
CA ARG A 491 -20.83 17.03 -4.58
C ARG A 491 -22.31 17.36 -4.49
N GLY A 492 -22.99 16.86 -3.47
CA GLY A 492 -24.41 17.15 -3.25
C GLY A 492 -24.91 16.53 -1.96
N ARG A 493 -26.22 16.67 -1.71
CA ARG A 493 -26.86 16.11 -0.51
C ARG A 493 -27.39 14.70 -0.71
N ASP A 494 -27.78 14.35 -1.93
CA ASP A 494 -28.35 13.05 -2.26
C ASP A 494 -27.31 12.15 -2.93
N ILE A 495 -27.12 10.97 -2.38
CA ILE A 495 -26.10 10.00 -2.78
C ILE A 495 -26.27 9.57 -4.24
N LEU A 496 -27.49 9.17 -4.64
CA LEU A 496 -27.73 8.62 -5.97
C LEU A 496 -27.50 9.65 -7.09
N PRO A 497 -28.07 10.87 -7.05
CA PRO A 497 -27.75 11.92 -8.00
C PRO A 497 -26.26 12.30 -8.01
N CYS A 498 -25.56 12.25 -6.85
CA CYS A 498 -24.14 12.53 -6.81
C CYS A 498 -23.33 11.47 -7.57
N PHE A 499 -23.62 10.17 -7.38
CA PHE A 499 -22.96 9.13 -8.15
C PHE A 499 -23.25 9.24 -9.65
N VAL A 500 -24.47 9.50 -10.04
CA VAL A 500 -24.82 9.70 -11.45
C VAL A 500 -24.09 10.92 -12.04
N SER A 501 -24.00 12.02 -11.27
CA SER A 501 -23.27 13.22 -11.70
C SER A 501 -21.76 12.98 -11.82
N ALA A 502 -21.16 12.23 -10.89
CA ALA A 502 -19.75 11.84 -10.96
C ALA A 502 -19.48 10.92 -12.16
N TYR A 503 -20.40 10.01 -12.47
CA TYR A 503 -20.31 9.17 -13.66
C TYR A 503 -20.35 10.00 -14.95
N ILE A 504 -21.27 10.97 -15.04
CA ILE A 504 -21.37 11.89 -16.19
C ILE A 504 -20.09 12.74 -16.33
N ASP A 505 -19.50 13.18 -15.23
CA ASP A 505 -18.25 13.94 -15.23
C ASP A 505 -17.09 13.09 -15.78
N ALA A 506 -16.93 11.85 -15.32
CA ALA A 506 -15.93 10.91 -15.83
C ALA A 506 -16.14 10.56 -17.31
N ALA A 507 -17.38 10.28 -17.70
CA ALA A 507 -17.75 9.96 -19.07
C ALA A 507 -17.54 11.17 -20.03
N SER A 508 -17.82 12.39 -19.57
CA SER A 508 -17.55 13.62 -20.34
C SER A 508 -16.05 13.84 -20.54
N ASN A 509 -15.22 13.52 -19.55
CA ASN A 509 -13.78 13.56 -19.67
C ASN A 509 -13.27 12.56 -20.73
N ALA A 510 -13.80 11.32 -20.73
CA ALA A 510 -13.47 10.33 -21.74
C ALA A 510 -13.88 10.75 -23.15
N GLU A 511 -15.10 11.31 -23.31
CA GLU A 511 -15.60 11.81 -24.60
C GLU A 511 -14.73 12.97 -25.12
N ALA A 512 -14.33 13.91 -24.26
CA ALA A 512 -13.45 15.01 -24.63
C ALA A 512 -12.11 14.52 -25.18
N VAL A 513 -11.50 13.54 -24.54
CA VAL A 513 -10.23 12.93 -25.00
C VAL A 513 -10.40 12.22 -26.34
N ARG A 514 -11.48 11.45 -26.53
CA ARG A 514 -11.78 10.79 -27.81
C ARG A 514 -11.95 11.81 -28.95
N ASN A 515 -12.64 12.91 -28.70
CA ASN A 515 -12.85 13.97 -29.69
C ASN A 515 -11.52 14.64 -30.08
N VAL A 516 -10.65 14.94 -29.13
CA VAL A 516 -9.31 15.53 -29.41
C VAL A 516 -8.46 14.57 -30.26
N ARG A 517 -8.43 13.29 -29.92
CA ARG A 517 -7.69 12.28 -30.69
C ARG A 517 -8.23 12.13 -32.10
N ALA A 518 -9.55 12.16 -32.29
CA ALA A 518 -10.16 12.09 -33.60
C ALA A 518 -9.74 13.28 -34.47
N VAL A 519 -9.71 14.51 -33.91
CA VAL A 519 -9.23 15.71 -34.61
C VAL A 519 -7.75 15.63 -34.96
N GLN A 520 -6.90 15.15 -34.04
CA GLN A 520 -5.46 14.99 -34.28
C GLN A 520 -5.16 13.95 -35.39
N LEU A 521 -5.94 12.86 -35.44
CA LEU A 521 -5.80 11.81 -36.47
C LEU A 521 -6.30 12.30 -37.84
N ALA A 522 -7.23 13.27 -37.88
CA ALA A 522 -7.77 13.84 -39.10
C ALA A 522 -6.89 14.95 -39.73
N GLN A 523 -5.90 15.48 -38.98
CA GLN A 523 -4.95 16.46 -39.53
C GLN A 523 -3.87 15.73 -40.34
N PRO A 524 -3.65 16.09 -41.63
CA PRO A 524 -2.58 15.48 -42.42
C PRO A 524 -1.22 15.78 -41.73
N ARG A 525 -0.42 14.75 -41.53
CA ARG A 525 0.97 14.90 -41.07
C ARG A 525 1.65 15.83 -42.07
N ALA A 526 2.02 17.02 -41.64
CA ALA A 526 2.88 17.90 -42.42
C ALA A 526 4.18 17.16 -42.68
N ALA A 527 4.47 16.98 -43.98
CA ALA A 527 5.62 16.26 -44.48
C ALA A 527 6.93 17.04 -44.22
#